data_ebd06feb2c7c4c1efa1420bc5c64a576
#
_entry.id   ebd06feb2c7c4c1efa1420bc5c64a576
#
_cell.length_a   1.000
_cell.length_b   1.000
_cell.length_c   1.000
_cell.angle_alpha   90.00
_cell.angle_beta   90.00
_cell.angle_gamma   90.00
#
_symmetry.space_group_name_H-M   'P 1'
#
loop_
_entity.id
_entity.type
_entity.pdbx_description
1 polymer ?
#
loop_
_entity_poly.entity_id
_entity_poly.type
_entity_poly.pdbx_seq_one_letter_code
_entity_poly.pdbx_strand_id
1 'polypeptide(L)'
;MPRLQIALDTYDLPSALAPLATAVDQIDIIECGTILVLAEGMDAVRAIRAAYPDKTILADVRIAEAGAKIARMCFEAGADLVSCVAGASLTTIDQVCKVAGEFGGEVQVELADEWYDAERARRWRTLGVQHVIVKRSRDREAAGDLSWKPEDLGRVDELAGMG
;
A
#
# COMPACT_ATOMS: atom_id res chain seq x y z
N MET A 1 -4.62 -16.66 9.10
CA MET A 1 -4.01 -15.86 10.18
C MET A 1 -3.75 -14.46 9.65
N PRO A 2 -3.84 -13.40 10.48
CA PRO A 2 -3.46 -12.06 10.04
C PRO A 2 -1.97 -12.04 9.63
N ARG A 3 -1.65 -11.24 8.62
CA ARG A 3 -0.28 -10.99 8.16
C ARG A 3 0.24 -9.70 8.78
N LEU A 4 1.54 -9.63 9.07
CA LEU A 4 2.19 -8.43 9.61
C LEU A 4 2.91 -7.69 8.48
N GLN A 5 2.54 -6.41 8.29
CA GLN A 5 3.18 -5.50 7.34
C GLN A 5 3.99 -4.45 8.10
N ILE A 6 5.21 -4.17 7.62
CA ILE A 6 6.05 -3.08 8.11
C ILE A 6 6.19 -2.02 7.02
N ALA A 7 5.98 -0.74 7.39
CA ALA A 7 6.20 0.39 6.49
C ALA A 7 7.58 1.00 6.73
N LEU A 8 8.39 1.08 5.68
CA LEU A 8 9.72 1.66 5.69
C LEU A 8 9.65 3.11 5.20
N ASP A 9 9.34 4.03 6.11
CA ASP A 9 9.22 5.47 5.84
C ASP A 9 10.48 6.23 6.30
N THR A 10 11.64 5.85 5.77
CA THR A 10 12.93 6.48 6.03
C THR A 10 13.39 7.32 4.83
N TYR A 11 14.42 8.15 5.02
CA TYR A 11 14.95 9.00 3.94
C TYR A 11 16.07 8.34 3.13
N ASP A 12 16.50 7.13 3.52
CA ASP A 12 17.54 6.37 2.83
C ASP A 12 17.39 4.87 3.08
N LEU A 13 17.96 4.07 2.20
CA LEU A 13 17.95 2.60 2.28
C LEU A 13 18.68 2.03 3.51
N PRO A 14 19.88 2.52 3.91
CA PRO A 14 20.54 2.01 5.10
C PRO A 14 19.68 2.12 6.36
N SER A 15 19.02 3.27 6.56
CA SER A 15 18.11 3.51 7.69
C SER A 15 16.86 2.61 7.64
N ALA A 16 16.42 2.23 6.46
CA ALA A 16 15.31 1.30 6.27
C ALA A 16 15.71 -0.15 6.57
N LEU A 17 16.84 -0.59 6.01
CA LEU A 17 17.26 -1.99 6.04
C LEU A 17 17.83 -2.42 7.40
N ALA A 18 18.48 -1.53 8.15
CA ALA A 18 19.10 -1.87 9.42
C ALA A 18 18.10 -2.41 10.47
N PRO A 19 16.97 -1.71 10.77
CA PRO A 19 15.96 -2.25 11.68
C PRO A 19 15.21 -3.46 11.09
N LEU A 20 14.98 -3.47 9.78
CA LEU A 20 14.29 -4.57 9.10
C LEU A 20 15.05 -5.87 9.27
N ALA A 21 16.38 -5.87 9.16
CA ALA A 21 17.21 -7.07 9.29
C ALA A 21 17.02 -7.80 10.63
N THR A 22 16.61 -7.10 11.68
CA THR A 22 16.36 -7.70 13.00
C THR A 22 14.94 -8.23 13.19
N ALA A 23 13.98 -7.77 12.36
CA ALA A 23 12.56 -8.07 12.52
C ALA A 23 11.98 -8.91 11.37
N VAL A 24 12.72 -9.10 10.29
CA VAL A 24 12.20 -9.64 9.02
C VAL A 24 11.58 -11.04 9.13
N ASP A 25 12.05 -11.86 10.05
CA ASP A 25 11.49 -13.20 10.26
C ASP A 25 10.03 -13.17 10.74
N GLN A 26 9.61 -12.08 11.38
CA GLN A 26 8.25 -11.86 11.86
C GLN A 26 7.38 -11.09 10.88
N ILE A 27 7.95 -10.59 9.78
CA ILE A 27 7.27 -9.73 8.80
C ILE A 27 6.83 -10.56 7.61
N ASP A 28 5.58 -10.41 7.22
CA ASP A 28 5.01 -11.05 6.01
C ASP A 28 5.11 -10.14 4.79
N ILE A 29 4.89 -8.83 4.99
CA ILE A 29 4.88 -7.83 3.91
C ILE A 29 5.83 -6.70 4.26
N ILE A 30 6.75 -6.39 3.35
CA ILE A 30 7.66 -5.24 3.46
C ILE A 30 7.12 -4.13 2.55
N GLU A 31 6.69 -3.05 3.16
CA GLU A 31 6.24 -1.86 2.43
C GLU A 31 7.41 -0.90 2.23
N CYS A 32 7.76 -0.66 0.97
CA CYS A 32 8.60 0.45 0.58
C CYS A 32 7.76 1.72 0.65
N GLY A 33 7.84 2.42 1.78
CA GLY A 33 6.98 3.54 2.11
C GLY A 33 7.14 4.74 1.18
N THR A 34 6.13 5.59 1.12
CA THR A 34 6.09 6.76 0.23
C THR A 34 7.33 7.65 0.39
N ILE A 35 7.79 7.87 1.63
CA ILE A 35 8.97 8.73 1.89
C ILE A 35 10.23 8.11 1.30
N LEU A 36 10.43 6.81 1.48
CA LEU A 36 11.60 6.10 0.94
C LEU A 36 11.58 6.09 -0.59
N VAL A 37 10.41 5.84 -1.19
CA VAL A 37 10.26 5.89 -2.65
C VAL A 37 10.55 7.29 -3.21
N LEU A 38 10.12 8.35 -2.53
CA LEU A 38 10.42 9.72 -2.96
C LEU A 38 11.90 10.08 -2.83
N ALA A 39 12.59 9.51 -1.84
CA ALA A 39 14.01 9.77 -1.60
C ALA A 39 14.92 8.98 -2.56
N GLU A 40 14.63 7.69 -2.78
CA GLU A 40 15.53 6.75 -3.47
C GLU A 40 14.96 6.23 -4.81
N GLY A 41 13.72 6.61 -5.15
CA GLY A 41 13.05 6.13 -6.36
C GLY A 41 12.78 4.63 -6.35
N MET A 42 12.59 4.05 -7.53
CA MET A 42 12.36 2.61 -7.70
C MET A 42 13.58 1.74 -7.34
N ASP A 43 14.74 2.34 -7.13
CA ASP A 43 15.94 1.62 -6.68
C ASP A 43 15.75 1.12 -5.24
N ALA A 44 14.94 1.81 -4.42
CA ALA A 44 14.53 1.29 -3.11
C ALA A 44 13.79 -0.05 -3.22
N VAL A 45 12.81 -0.14 -4.12
CA VAL A 45 12.05 -1.38 -4.35
C VAL A 45 12.96 -2.50 -4.83
N ARG A 46 13.85 -2.21 -5.80
CA ARG A 46 14.83 -3.18 -6.31
C ARG A 46 15.77 -3.70 -5.24
N ALA A 47 16.27 -2.80 -4.37
CA ALA A 47 17.19 -3.15 -3.29
C ALA A 47 16.50 -4.02 -2.24
N ILE A 48 15.26 -3.69 -1.85
CA ILE A 48 14.47 -4.50 -0.91
C ILE A 48 14.17 -5.88 -1.52
N ARG A 49 13.77 -5.96 -2.79
CA ARG A 49 13.56 -7.23 -3.49
C ARG A 49 14.84 -8.08 -3.54
N ALA A 50 15.98 -7.46 -3.83
CA ALA A 50 17.26 -8.19 -3.87
C ALA A 50 17.67 -8.73 -2.49
N ALA A 51 17.40 -7.98 -1.42
CA ALA A 51 17.70 -8.40 -0.06
C ALA A 51 16.72 -9.45 0.48
N TYR A 52 15.46 -9.41 0.07
CA TYR A 52 14.38 -10.26 0.58
C TYR A 52 13.55 -10.86 -0.57
N PRO A 53 14.09 -11.80 -1.34
CA PRO A 53 13.47 -12.34 -2.56
C PRO A 53 12.15 -13.07 -2.31
N ASP A 54 11.99 -13.68 -1.14
CA ASP A 54 10.82 -14.49 -0.78
C ASP A 54 9.72 -13.73 -0.02
N LYS A 55 9.95 -12.45 0.30
CA LYS A 55 8.95 -11.63 0.99
C LYS A 55 8.01 -10.95 0.01
N THR A 56 6.77 -10.74 0.43
CA THR A 56 5.83 -9.87 -0.29
C THR A 56 6.27 -8.42 -0.16
N ILE A 57 6.40 -7.70 -1.28
CA ILE A 57 6.84 -6.30 -1.30
C ILE A 57 5.73 -5.41 -1.83
N LEU A 58 5.36 -4.42 -1.05
CA LEU A 58 4.44 -3.35 -1.44
C LEU A 58 5.23 -2.08 -1.81
N ALA A 59 5.00 -1.53 -2.99
CA ALA A 59 5.45 -0.19 -3.35
C ALA A 59 4.36 0.84 -3.00
N ASP A 60 4.57 1.61 -1.94
CA ASP A 60 3.61 2.62 -1.48
C ASP A 60 3.81 3.95 -2.23
N VAL A 61 3.42 3.95 -3.50
CA VAL A 61 3.54 5.10 -4.41
C VAL A 61 2.28 5.97 -4.48
N ARG A 62 1.21 5.56 -3.81
CA ARG A 62 -0.05 6.31 -3.64
C ARG A 62 -0.57 6.83 -4.98
N ILE A 63 -0.76 5.94 -5.95
CA ILE A 63 -1.15 6.29 -7.32
C ILE A 63 -2.47 7.08 -7.31
N ALA A 64 -2.41 8.31 -7.82
CA ALA A 64 -3.56 9.20 -7.98
C ALA A 64 -3.98 9.34 -9.44
N GLU A 65 -3.01 9.27 -10.37
CA GLU A 65 -3.17 9.43 -11.81
C GLU A 65 -2.08 8.65 -12.56
N ALA A 66 -2.16 8.53 -13.89
CA ALA A 66 -1.22 7.78 -14.74
C ALA A 66 -1.04 6.30 -14.33
N GLY A 67 -2.13 5.67 -13.88
CA GLY A 67 -2.15 4.38 -13.20
C GLY A 67 -1.31 3.30 -13.86
N ALA A 68 -1.52 3.04 -15.16
CA ALA A 68 -0.79 1.99 -15.88
C ALA A 68 0.73 2.21 -15.90
N LYS A 69 1.19 3.46 -16.05
CA LYS A 69 2.64 3.76 -16.14
C LYS A 69 3.32 3.56 -14.79
N ILE A 70 2.73 4.11 -13.72
CA ILE A 70 3.32 4.03 -12.38
C ILE A 70 3.28 2.59 -11.87
N ALA A 71 2.15 1.89 -12.02
CA ALA A 71 2.05 0.49 -11.63
C ALA A 71 3.11 -0.37 -12.32
N ARG A 72 3.29 -0.21 -13.64
CA ARG A 72 4.31 -0.95 -14.39
C ARG A 72 5.72 -0.70 -13.86
N MET A 73 6.08 0.55 -13.56
CA MET A 73 7.39 0.87 -12.95
C MET A 73 7.61 0.14 -11.63
N CYS A 74 6.57 0.04 -10.80
CA CYS A 74 6.66 -0.64 -9.49
C CYS A 74 6.84 -2.15 -9.66
N PHE A 75 6.02 -2.79 -10.50
CA PHE A 75 6.11 -4.24 -10.74
C PHE A 75 7.41 -4.62 -11.43
N GLU A 76 7.88 -3.84 -12.42
CA GLU A 76 9.20 -4.04 -13.06
C GLU A 76 10.36 -3.87 -12.07
N ALA A 77 10.17 -3.08 -11.01
CA ALA A 77 11.15 -2.96 -9.93
C ALA A 77 11.11 -4.13 -8.92
N GLY A 78 10.11 -5.01 -9.03
CA GLY A 78 9.99 -6.21 -8.19
C GLY A 78 8.96 -6.09 -7.06
N ALA A 79 8.05 -5.12 -7.10
CA ALA A 79 6.90 -5.11 -6.18
C ALA A 79 5.92 -6.24 -6.50
N ASP A 80 5.24 -6.75 -5.47
CA ASP A 80 4.10 -7.67 -5.59
C ASP A 80 2.78 -6.92 -5.43
N LEU A 81 2.80 -5.80 -4.68
CA LEU A 81 1.66 -4.93 -4.46
C LEU A 81 2.00 -3.48 -4.78
N VAL A 82 0.99 -2.73 -5.19
CA VAL A 82 1.08 -1.26 -5.34
C VAL A 82 -0.09 -0.57 -4.66
N SER A 83 0.15 0.65 -4.15
CA SER A 83 -0.90 1.44 -3.50
C SER A 83 -1.51 2.49 -4.44
N CYS A 84 -2.82 2.71 -4.29
CA CYS A 84 -3.56 3.82 -4.84
C CYS A 84 -4.19 4.65 -3.72
N VAL A 85 -4.43 5.94 -3.97
CA VAL A 85 -5.25 6.77 -3.07
C VAL A 85 -6.74 6.60 -3.35
N ALA A 86 -7.58 6.71 -2.33
CA ALA A 86 -9.04 6.63 -2.49
C ALA A 86 -9.60 7.68 -3.47
N GLY A 87 -8.93 8.83 -3.59
CA GLY A 87 -9.30 9.91 -4.49
C GLY A 87 -9.00 9.65 -5.98
N ALA A 88 -8.22 8.61 -6.31
CA ALA A 88 -7.93 8.25 -7.69
C ALA A 88 -9.22 7.93 -8.47
N SER A 89 -9.27 8.27 -9.75
CA SER A 89 -10.44 7.94 -10.58
C SER A 89 -10.59 6.43 -10.72
N LEU A 90 -11.83 5.95 -10.94
CA LEU A 90 -12.06 4.52 -11.19
C LEU A 90 -11.30 4.03 -12.44
N THR A 91 -11.14 4.90 -13.44
CA THR A 91 -10.33 4.59 -14.63
C THR A 91 -8.87 4.38 -14.26
N THR A 92 -8.31 5.21 -13.37
CA THR A 92 -6.94 5.04 -12.88
C THR A 92 -6.77 3.71 -12.16
N ILE A 93 -7.69 3.39 -11.24
CA ILE A 93 -7.65 2.13 -10.47
C ILE A 93 -7.81 0.92 -11.41
N ASP A 94 -8.74 0.96 -12.37
CA ASP A 94 -8.90 -0.11 -13.37
C ASP A 94 -7.61 -0.34 -14.18
N GLN A 95 -6.94 0.74 -14.59
CA GLN A 95 -5.64 0.63 -15.28
C GLN A 95 -4.56 0.00 -14.40
N VAL A 96 -4.51 0.35 -13.10
CA VAL A 96 -3.57 -0.27 -12.14
C VAL A 96 -3.86 -1.76 -11.98
N CYS A 97 -5.13 -2.14 -11.79
CA CYS A 97 -5.54 -3.53 -11.65
C CYS A 97 -5.21 -4.37 -12.91
N LYS A 98 -5.39 -3.80 -14.10
CA LYS A 98 -5.02 -4.47 -15.36
C LYS A 98 -3.53 -4.75 -15.43
N VAL A 99 -2.70 -3.77 -15.10
CA VAL A 99 -1.25 -3.96 -15.06
C VAL A 99 -0.84 -4.94 -13.97
N ALA A 100 -1.44 -4.86 -12.77
CA ALA A 100 -1.20 -5.84 -11.71
C ALA A 100 -1.46 -7.27 -12.21
N GLY A 101 -2.57 -7.49 -12.93
CA GLY A 101 -2.89 -8.78 -13.52
C GLY A 101 -1.85 -9.30 -14.53
N GLU A 102 -1.18 -8.41 -15.30
CA GLU A 102 -0.09 -8.79 -16.22
C GLU A 102 1.14 -9.34 -15.48
N PHE A 103 1.39 -8.88 -14.26
CA PHE A 103 2.53 -9.27 -13.42
C PHE A 103 2.18 -10.30 -12.35
N GLY A 104 0.90 -10.70 -12.22
CA GLY A 104 0.42 -11.54 -11.11
C GLY A 104 0.47 -10.82 -9.76
N GLY A 105 0.46 -9.49 -9.78
CA GLY A 105 0.50 -8.64 -8.60
C GLY A 105 -0.89 -8.23 -8.09
N GLU A 106 -0.93 -7.51 -6.99
CA GLU A 106 -2.15 -7.08 -6.30
C GLU A 106 -2.20 -5.56 -6.09
N VAL A 107 -3.40 -5.05 -5.85
CA VAL A 107 -3.65 -3.60 -5.67
C VAL A 107 -4.24 -3.34 -4.29
N GLN A 108 -3.69 -2.33 -3.62
CA GLN A 108 -4.14 -1.82 -2.34
C GLN A 108 -4.63 -0.38 -2.48
N VAL A 109 -5.78 -0.03 -1.92
CA VAL A 109 -6.29 1.35 -1.90
C VAL A 109 -6.31 1.88 -0.48
N GLU A 110 -5.72 3.08 -0.28
CA GLU A 110 -5.72 3.75 1.02
C GLU A 110 -6.99 4.55 1.25
N LEU A 111 -7.75 4.19 2.29
CA LEU A 111 -8.88 4.92 2.83
C LEU A 111 -8.49 5.67 4.11
N ALA A 112 -8.14 6.94 3.99
CA ALA A 112 -8.10 7.84 5.14
C ALA A 112 -9.52 8.29 5.51
N ASP A 113 -9.74 8.71 6.75
CA ASP A 113 -11.05 9.00 7.35
C ASP A 113 -12.04 9.78 6.49
N GLU A 114 -11.59 10.88 5.93
CA GLU A 114 -12.41 11.79 5.10
C GLU A 114 -12.74 11.24 3.71
N TRP A 115 -12.06 10.17 3.30
CA TRP A 115 -12.25 9.50 2.00
C TRP A 115 -13.02 8.18 2.14
N TYR A 116 -13.53 7.87 3.35
CA TYR A 116 -14.29 6.65 3.55
C TYR A 116 -15.59 6.68 2.75
N ASP A 117 -15.71 5.74 1.83
CA ASP A 117 -16.88 5.55 0.97
C ASP A 117 -17.02 4.05 0.66
N ALA A 118 -17.96 3.42 1.37
CA ALA A 118 -18.23 1.98 1.24
C ALA A 118 -18.75 1.60 -0.16
N GLU A 119 -19.56 2.47 -0.79
CA GLU A 119 -20.06 2.24 -2.15
C GLU A 119 -18.91 2.25 -3.16
N ARG A 120 -17.98 3.18 -2.99
CA ARG A 120 -16.78 3.26 -3.81
C ARG A 120 -15.89 2.05 -3.61
N ALA A 121 -15.74 1.55 -2.38
CA ALA A 121 -14.99 0.34 -2.09
C ALA A 121 -15.59 -0.89 -2.79
N ARG A 122 -16.91 -1.03 -2.83
CA ARG A 122 -17.57 -2.09 -3.62
C ARG A 122 -17.21 -2.00 -5.11
N ARG A 123 -17.14 -0.80 -5.67
CA ARG A 123 -16.72 -0.59 -7.06
C ARG A 123 -15.27 -0.96 -7.29
N TRP A 124 -14.34 -0.63 -6.37
CA TRP A 124 -12.95 -1.07 -6.47
C TRP A 124 -12.82 -2.59 -6.51
N ARG A 125 -13.60 -3.29 -5.67
CA ARG A 125 -13.63 -4.74 -5.69
C ARG A 125 -14.01 -5.28 -7.07
N THR A 126 -15.03 -4.71 -7.72
CA THR A 126 -15.44 -5.16 -9.08
C THR A 126 -14.37 -4.90 -10.15
N LEU A 127 -13.44 -3.97 -9.90
CA LEU A 127 -12.27 -3.70 -10.75
C LEU A 127 -11.09 -4.63 -10.47
N GLY A 128 -11.10 -5.39 -9.37
CA GLY A 128 -10.05 -6.32 -9.00
C GLY A 128 -9.11 -5.82 -7.91
N VAL A 129 -9.48 -4.80 -7.14
CA VAL A 129 -8.73 -4.42 -5.92
C VAL A 129 -8.90 -5.50 -4.87
N GLN A 130 -7.78 -5.97 -4.31
CA GLN A 130 -7.76 -7.05 -3.32
C GLN A 130 -7.66 -6.53 -1.89
N HIS A 131 -7.08 -5.35 -1.69
CA HIS A 131 -6.76 -4.84 -0.35
C HIS A 131 -7.24 -3.39 -0.18
N VAL A 132 -7.73 -3.08 1.01
CA VAL A 132 -8.06 -1.72 1.43
C VAL A 132 -7.39 -1.44 2.76
N ILE A 133 -6.71 -0.29 2.87
CA ILE A 133 -6.15 0.18 4.14
C ILE A 133 -7.13 1.14 4.78
N VAL A 134 -7.57 0.82 5.99
CA VAL A 134 -8.23 1.78 6.88
C VAL A 134 -7.16 2.36 7.78
N LYS A 135 -6.89 3.66 7.64
CA LYS A 135 -5.84 4.32 8.42
C LYS A 135 -6.29 5.67 8.96
N ARG A 136 -5.67 6.10 10.05
CA ARG A 136 -5.66 7.50 10.44
C ARG A 136 -4.71 8.27 9.53
N SER A 137 -5.03 9.52 9.21
CA SER A 137 -4.09 10.36 8.49
C SER A 137 -2.91 10.75 9.39
N ARG A 138 -1.72 10.90 8.82
CA ARG A 138 -0.55 11.40 9.54
C ARG A 138 -0.78 12.79 10.11
N ASP A 139 -1.60 13.61 9.46
CA ASP A 139 -1.95 14.96 9.92
C ASP A 139 -2.78 14.91 11.22
N ARG A 140 -3.71 13.94 11.35
CA ARG A 140 -4.43 13.69 12.60
C ARG A 140 -3.49 13.21 13.71
N GLU A 141 -2.55 12.33 13.38
CA GLU A 141 -1.53 11.87 14.34
C GLU A 141 -0.65 13.04 14.81
N ALA A 142 -0.21 13.90 13.90
CA ALA A 142 0.56 15.10 14.22
C ALA A 142 -0.25 16.09 15.08
N ALA A 143 -1.58 16.13 14.92
CA ALA A 143 -2.49 16.91 15.77
C ALA A 143 -2.79 16.27 17.14
N GLY A 144 -2.22 15.08 17.43
CA GLY A 144 -2.35 14.38 18.71
C GLY A 144 -3.55 13.40 18.80
N ASP A 145 -4.28 13.17 17.72
CA ASP A 145 -5.35 12.16 17.69
C ASP A 145 -4.76 10.78 17.37
N LEU A 146 -4.43 10.05 18.43
CA LEU A 146 -3.81 8.72 18.35
C LEU A 146 -4.79 7.57 18.63
N SER A 147 -6.05 7.88 18.93
CA SER A 147 -7.04 6.87 19.31
C SER A 147 -7.75 6.26 18.09
N TRP A 148 -8.02 4.96 18.17
CA TRP A 148 -9.02 4.30 17.34
C TRP A 148 -10.40 4.43 18.01
N LYS A 149 -11.40 4.79 17.22
CA LYS A 149 -12.78 4.95 17.69
C LYS A 149 -13.61 3.73 17.28
N PRO A 150 -14.75 3.47 17.94
CA PRO A 150 -15.66 2.39 17.54
C PRO A 150 -16.08 2.47 16.06
N GLU A 151 -16.22 3.69 15.53
CA GLU A 151 -16.58 3.91 14.13
C GLU A 151 -15.48 3.41 13.16
N ASP A 152 -14.22 3.52 13.53
CA ASP A 152 -13.10 3.06 12.72
C ASP A 152 -13.10 1.53 12.62
N LEU A 153 -13.40 0.85 13.74
CA LEU A 153 -13.54 -0.61 13.76
C LEU A 153 -14.78 -1.06 12.97
N GLY A 154 -15.89 -0.33 13.07
CA GLY A 154 -17.08 -0.59 12.28
C GLY A 154 -16.83 -0.49 10.77
N ARG A 155 -15.98 0.45 10.33
CA ARG A 155 -15.54 0.56 8.92
C ARG A 155 -14.72 -0.65 8.46
N VAL A 156 -13.82 -1.14 9.32
CA VAL A 156 -13.05 -2.36 9.03
C VAL A 156 -13.98 -3.55 8.86
N ASP A 157 -14.95 -3.72 9.78
CA ASP A 157 -15.93 -4.82 9.71
C ASP A 157 -16.79 -4.73 8.45
N GLU A 158 -17.25 -3.52 8.09
CA GLU A 158 -18.02 -3.30 6.86
C GLU A 158 -17.22 -3.70 5.62
N LEU A 159 -15.97 -3.25 5.51
CA LEU A 159 -15.11 -3.55 4.38
C LEU A 159 -14.75 -5.04 4.31
N ALA A 160 -14.43 -5.66 5.44
CA ALA A 160 -14.18 -7.10 5.53
C ALA A 160 -15.40 -7.93 5.11
N GLY A 161 -16.61 -7.47 5.43
CA GLY A 161 -17.87 -8.11 5.02
C GLY A 161 -18.17 -8.04 3.52
N MET A 162 -17.43 -7.22 2.76
CA MET A 162 -17.54 -7.18 1.29
C MET A 162 -16.81 -8.34 0.60
N GLY A 163 -16.05 -9.14 1.33
CA GLY A 163 -15.31 -10.33 0.92
C GLY A 163 -13.97 -10.05 0.34
#